data_23fb052ef117c73121841c3c493ed161
#
_entry.id   23fb052ef117c73121841c3c493ed161
#
_cell.length_a   1.000
_cell.length_b   1.000
_cell.length_c   1.000
_cell.angle_alpha   90.00
_cell.angle_beta   90.00
_cell.angle_gamma   90.00
#
_symmetry.space_group_name_H-M   'P 1'
#
loop_
_entity.id
_entity.type
_entity.pdbx_description
1 polymer ?
#
loop_
_entity_poly.entity_id
_entity_poly.type
_entity_poly.pdbx_seq_one_letter_code
_entity_poly.pdbx_strand_id
1 'polypeptide(L)' 'MQRIPEPLKELVEQMARLPGLGPKSAMRAAMTLLKWPEAETRRLGRNLYELRDKLHLCSRCGSLSDSD' A
#
# COMPACT_ATOMS: atom_id res chain seq x y z
N MET A 1 -8.60 -16.70 -21.34
CA MET A 1 -8.25 -15.59 -20.47
C MET A 1 -8.31 -16.02 -19.01
N GLN A 2 -7.25 -15.77 -18.28
CA GLN A 2 -7.20 -16.15 -16.89
C GLN A 2 -7.96 -15.17 -16.02
N ARG A 3 -8.69 -15.71 -15.07
CA ARG A 3 -9.35 -14.87 -14.10
C ARG A 3 -8.38 -14.41 -13.03
N ILE A 4 -8.49 -13.16 -12.69
CA ILE A 4 -7.71 -12.62 -11.58
C ILE A 4 -8.56 -12.77 -10.33
N PRO A 5 -8.04 -13.43 -9.27
CA PRO A 5 -8.81 -13.55 -8.03
C PRO A 5 -9.20 -12.17 -7.49
N GLU A 6 -10.39 -12.09 -6.92
CA GLU A 6 -10.91 -10.82 -6.43
C GLU A 6 -9.97 -10.09 -5.47
N PRO A 7 -9.37 -10.76 -4.48
CA PRO A 7 -8.47 -10.05 -3.57
C PRO A 7 -7.29 -9.41 -4.30
N LEU A 8 -6.75 -10.09 -5.30
CA LEU A 8 -5.65 -9.55 -6.08
C LEU A 8 -6.10 -8.39 -6.95
N LYS A 9 -7.25 -8.55 -7.59
CA LYS A 9 -7.81 -7.50 -8.43
C LYS A 9 -8.04 -6.22 -7.63
N GLU A 10 -8.61 -6.36 -6.44
CA GLU A 10 -8.88 -5.21 -5.58
C GLU A 10 -7.58 -4.52 -5.19
N LEU A 11 -6.57 -5.30 -4.80
CA LEU A 11 -5.29 -4.72 -4.43
C LEU A 11 -4.66 -3.96 -5.59
N VAL A 12 -4.66 -4.56 -6.77
CA VAL A 12 -4.09 -3.92 -7.96
C VAL A 12 -4.81 -2.63 -8.27
N GLU A 13 -6.13 -2.62 -8.17
CA GLU A 13 -6.90 -1.41 -8.44
C GLU A 13 -6.56 -0.31 -7.43
N GLN A 14 -6.38 -0.66 -6.18
CA GLN A 14 -5.99 0.31 -5.17
C GLN A 14 -4.60 0.86 -5.43
N MET A 15 -3.66 -0.02 -5.77
CA MET A 15 -2.29 0.41 -6.03
C MET A 15 -2.18 1.24 -7.29
N ALA A 16 -3.03 0.99 -8.27
CA ALA A 16 -3.01 1.76 -9.51
C ALA A 16 -3.41 3.22 -9.31
N ARG A 17 -3.97 3.55 -8.16
CA ARG A 17 -4.31 4.93 -7.82
C ARG A 17 -3.12 5.72 -7.34
N LEU A 18 -2.02 5.05 -7.04
CA LEU A 18 -0.82 5.73 -6.55
C LEU A 18 -0.08 6.41 -7.71
N PRO A 19 0.51 7.58 -7.44
CA PRO A 19 1.27 8.27 -8.49
C PRO A 19 2.41 7.40 -9.01
N GLY A 20 2.58 7.37 -10.31
CA GLY A 20 3.65 6.59 -10.91
C GLY A 20 3.32 5.13 -11.12
N LEU A 21 2.18 4.65 -10.60
CA LEU A 21 1.77 3.26 -10.78
C LEU A 21 0.56 3.20 -11.71
N GLY A 22 0.80 2.70 -12.93
CA GLY A 22 -0.31 2.36 -13.81
C GLY A 22 -0.76 0.94 -13.54
N PRO A 23 -1.78 0.47 -14.28
CA PRO A 23 -2.30 -0.88 -14.07
C PRO A 23 -1.24 -1.98 -14.18
N LYS A 24 -0.34 -1.86 -15.16
CA LYS A 24 0.70 -2.87 -15.34
C LYS A 24 1.71 -2.85 -14.21
N SER A 25 2.14 -1.66 -13.80
CA SER A 25 3.09 -1.53 -12.70
C SER A 25 2.47 -1.98 -11.39
N ALA A 26 1.20 -1.66 -11.19
CA ALA A 26 0.49 -2.09 -9.98
C ALA A 26 0.40 -3.61 -9.90
N MET A 27 0.11 -4.25 -11.03
CA MET A 27 0.05 -5.72 -11.06
C MET A 27 1.40 -6.32 -10.74
N ARG A 28 2.47 -5.77 -11.32
CA ARG A 28 3.80 -6.29 -11.07
C ARG A 28 4.20 -6.11 -9.62
N ALA A 29 3.85 -4.97 -9.03
CA ALA A 29 4.14 -4.72 -7.63
C ALA A 29 3.38 -5.70 -6.74
N ALA A 30 2.11 -5.93 -7.03
CA ALA A 30 1.31 -6.86 -6.26
C ALA A 30 1.89 -8.27 -6.33
N MET A 31 2.29 -8.69 -7.53
CA MET A 31 2.87 -10.02 -7.69
C MET A 31 4.20 -10.14 -6.96
N THR A 32 4.97 -9.06 -6.92
CA THR A 32 6.21 -9.04 -6.16
C THR A 32 5.93 -9.20 -4.67
N LEU A 33 4.94 -8.51 -4.17
CA LEU A 33 4.57 -8.61 -2.76
C LEU A 33 4.15 -10.02 -2.37
N LEU A 34 3.51 -10.74 -3.28
CA LEU A 34 3.13 -12.12 -3.03
C LEU A 34 4.33 -13.04 -2.87
N LYS A 35 5.48 -12.64 -3.40
CA LYS A 35 6.70 -13.43 -3.29
C LYS A 35 7.50 -13.11 -2.04
N TRP A 36 7.15 -12.04 -1.34
CA TRP A 36 7.83 -11.70 -0.11
C TRP A 36 7.49 -12.73 0.97
N PRO A 37 8.34 -12.89 1.98
CA PRO A 37 7.97 -13.69 3.15
C PRO A 37 6.69 -13.14 3.77
N GLU A 38 5.84 -14.03 4.25
CA GLU A 38 4.54 -13.63 4.79
C GLU A 38 4.66 -12.57 5.88
N ALA A 39 5.65 -12.71 6.75
CA ALA A 39 5.82 -11.75 7.84
C ALA A 39 6.10 -10.34 7.32
N GLU A 40 6.84 -10.25 6.23
CA GLU A 40 7.17 -8.95 5.64
C GLU A 40 5.95 -8.29 5.01
N THR A 41 5.15 -9.09 4.33
CA THR A 41 3.94 -8.57 3.70
C THR A 41 2.94 -8.11 4.75
N ARG A 42 2.81 -8.88 5.82
CA ARG A 42 1.92 -8.52 6.92
C ARG A 42 2.38 -7.24 7.60
N ARG A 43 3.68 -7.09 7.75
CA ARG A 43 4.24 -5.90 8.37
C ARG A 43 3.95 -4.66 7.53
N LEU A 44 4.11 -4.79 6.22
CA LEU A 44 3.78 -3.68 5.33
C LEU A 44 2.31 -3.29 5.46
N GLY A 45 1.43 -4.28 5.45
CA GLY A 45 0.01 -4.00 5.57
C GLY A 45 -0.34 -3.33 6.89
N ARG A 46 0.27 -3.81 7.98
CA ARG A 46 0.04 -3.21 9.29
C ARG A 46 0.55 -1.79 9.34
N ASN A 47 1.72 -1.55 8.78
CA ASN A 47 2.28 -0.20 8.76
C ASN A 47 1.36 0.77 8.03
N LEU A 48 0.81 0.34 6.90
CA LEU A 48 -0.13 1.17 6.17
C LEU A 48 -1.40 1.42 6.97
N TYR A 49 -1.90 0.38 7.62
CA TYR A 49 -3.12 0.47 8.39
C TYR A 49 -3.00 1.44 9.57
N GLU A 50 -1.83 1.42 10.23
CA GLU A 50 -1.62 2.21 11.44
C GLU A 50 -0.95 3.56 11.19
N LEU A 51 -0.57 3.82 9.95
CA LEU A 51 0.24 4.99 9.65
C LEU A 51 -0.38 6.30 10.13
N ARG A 52 -1.67 6.48 9.85
CA ARG A 52 -2.35 7.72 10.23
C ARG A 52 -2.46 7.89 11.72
N ASP A 53 -2.55 6.78 12.45
CA ASP A 53 -2.63 6.84 13.90
C ASP A 53 -1.31 7.23 14.53
N LYS A 54 -0.20 6.91 13.85
CA LYS A 54 1.14 7.17 14.37
C LYS A 54 1.73 8.49 13.91
N LEU A 55 1.17 9.07 12.85
CA LEU A 55 1.65 10.32 12.32
C LEU A 55 0.62 11.41 12.52
N HIS A 56 1.10 12.61 12.79
CA HIS A 56 0.25 13.77 12.94
C HIS A 56 0.68 14.84 11.97
N LEU A 57 -0.29 15.46 11.30
CA LEU A 57 -0.01 16.60 10.46
C LEU A 57 0.08 17.83 11.34
N CYS A 58 1.16 18.57 11.18
CA CYS A 58 1.28 19.84 11.88
C CYS A 58 0.24 20.81 11.32
N SER A 59 -0.60 21.36 12.18
CA SER A 59 -1.69 22.23 11.75
C SER A 59 -1.17 23.56 11.19
N ARG A 60 0.05 23.92 11.50
CA ARG A 60 0.61 25.19 11.03
C ARG A 60 1.36 25.07 9.72
N CYS A 61 2.18 24.04 9.56
CA CYS A 61 3.05 23.91 8.40
C CYS A 61 2.75 22.69 7.54
N GLY A 62 1.85 21.82 7.98
CA GLY A 62 1.50 20.64 7.23
C GLY A 62 2.54 19.55 7.28
N SER A 63 3.57 19.66 8.10
CA SER A 63 4.59 18.64 8.24
C SER A 63 4.05 17.41 8.97
N LEU A 64 4.61 16.26 8.64
CA LEU A 64 4.27 15.04 9.33
C LEU A 64 5.18 14.84 10.53
N SER A 65 4.61 14.34 11.61
CA SER A 65 5.37 14.13 12.84
C SER A 65 4.86 12.85 13.51
N ASP A 66 5.78 12.14 14.16
CA ASP A 66 5.41 10.94 14.93
C ASP A 66 5.18 11.27 16.41
N SER A 67 5.23 12.53 16.75
CA SER A 67 4.93 12.98 18.11
C SER A 67 4.00 14.18 18.04
N ASP A 68 3.27 14.39 19.12
CA ASP A 68 2.33 15.52 19.21
C ASP A 68 3.03 16.87 19.33
#